data_d5f282567ef0e6ceaaafcfa181813a2d
#
_entry.id   d5f282567ef0e6ceaaafcfa181813a2d
#
_cell.length_a   1.000
_cell.length_b   1.000
_cell.length_c   1.000
_cell.angle_alpha   90.00
_cell.angle_beta   90.00
_cell.angle_gamma   90.00
#
_symmetry.space_group_name_H-M   'P 1'
#
loop_
_entity.id
_entity.type
_entity.pdbx_description
1 polymer ?
#
loop_
_entity_poly.entity_id
_entity_poly.type
_entity_poly.pdbx_seq_one_letter_code
_entity_poly.pdbx_strand_id
1 'polypeptide(L)'
;GRGSDPMQASECPYNTQYPNTPGAIQDADYSIKVGVQYYADCVREAGCKSPQDMDKLKLSWQGYNYGNGYISWALEKFGGYSEANALQFSQEQAAAHGWSGYGDPEYVPHVMRYYSGGGWFTGLFGNRQLVTIAKSQLGNEGGEKFWSWWGFTERQEWCACFVSWCADQAGLIQNG
;
A
#
# COMPACT_ATOMS: atom_id res chain seq x y z
N GLY A 1 -8.65 1.06 -16.86
CA GLY A 1 -7.69 0.67 -16.38
C GLY A 1 -7.03 0.58 -15.03
N ARG A 2 -7.36 -0.45 -14.26
CA ARG A 2 -6.68 -0.68 -12.96
C ARG A 2 -5.18 -1.04 -13.10
N GLY A 3 -4.67 -1.36 -14.30
CA GLY A 3 -3.27 -1.73 -14.53
C GLY A 3 -2.29 -0.56 -14.61
N SER A 4 -2.76 0.66 -14.84
CA SER A 4 -1.91 1.86 -14.98
C SER A 4 -1.80 2.67 -13.69
N ASP A 5 -2.57 2.37 -12.65
CA ASP A 5 -2.48 3.00 -11.33
C ASP A 5 -2.25 1.94 -10.22
N PRO A 6 -1.06 1.28 -10.20
CA PRO A 6 -0.78 0.20 -9.26
C PRO A 6 -0.77 0.65 -7.80
N MET A 7 -0.47 1.91 -7.53
CA MET A 7 -0.48 2.47 -6.18
C MET A 7 -1.85 3.03 -5.79
N GLN A 8 -2.83 3.04 -6.71
CA GLN A 8 -4.13 3.69 -6.51
C GLN A 8 -3.97 5.13 -6.01
N ALA A 9 -3.01 5.85 -6.62
CA ALA A 9 -2.53 7.14 -6.17
C ALA A 9 -3.19 8.32 -6.91
N SER A 10 -4.24 8.05 -7.68
CA SER A 10 -4.91 9.10 -8.48
C SER A 10 -5.45 10.24 -7.63
N GLU A 11 -5.89 9.95 -6.39
CA GLU A 11 -6.45 10.94 -5.47
C GLU A 11 -5.43 11.47 -4.45
N CYS A 12 -4.15 11.07 -4.55
CA CYS A 12 -3.13 11.56 -3.64
C CYS A 12 -2.72 13.02 -3.94
N PRO A 13 -2.26 13.79 -2.96
CA PRO A 13 -1.91 15.21 -3.14
C PRO A 13 -0.72 15.45 -4.08
N TYR A 14 0.06 14.41 -4.40
CA TYR A 14 1.17 14.49 -5.34
C TYR A 14 0.76 14.28 -6.80
N ASN A 15 -0.48 13.84 -7.06
CA ASN A 15 -1.00 13.73 -8.42
C ASN A 15 -1.37 15.11 -8.97
N THR A 16 -0.52 15.64 -9.84
CA THR A 16 -0.72 16.94 -10.51
C THR A 16 -0.90 16.81 -12.02
N GLN A 17 -0.82 15.58 -12.57
CA GLN A 17 -0.85 15.35 -14.02
C GLN A 17 -2.16 14.72 -14.52
N TYR A 18 -2.90 14.06 -13.63
CA TYR A 18 -4.13 13.36 -13.96
C TYR A 18 -5.29 13.88 -13.11
N PRO A 19 -6.56 13.66 -13.54
CA PRO A 19 -7.72 14.00 -12.73
C PRO A 19 -7.67 13.36 -11.33
N ASN A 20 -8.14 14.09 -10.33
CA ASN A 20 -8.24 13.60 -8.95
C ASN A 20 -9.51 12.75 -8.79
N THR A 21 -9.53 11.62 -9.45
CA THR A 21 -10.62 10.62 -9.41
C THR A 21 -10.03 9.22 -9.44
N PRO A 22 -10.67 8.23 -8.79
CA PRO A 22 -10.15 6.87 -8.71
C PRO A 22 -9.75 6.29 -10.08
N GLY A 23 -8.53 5.77 -10.19
CA GLY A 23 -8.00 5.11 -11.39
C GLY A 23 -7.75 6.03 -12.57
N ALA A 24 -7.63 7.34 -12.37
CA ALA A 24 -7.38 8.30 -13.44
C ALA A 24 -5.94 8.28 -13.98
N ILE A 25 -4.97 7.86 -13.19
CA ILE A 25 -3.57 7.76 -13.64
C ILE A 25 -3.47 6.68 -14.71
N GLN A 26 -2.86 7.03 -15.85
CA GLN A 26 -2.66 6.15 -17.01
C GLN A 26 -1.19 5.72 -17.17
N ASP A 27 -0.31 6.13 -16.26
CA ASP A 27 1.12 5.87 -16.26
C ASP A 27 1.52 5.21 -14.93
N ALA A 28 1.95 3.95 -15.00
CA ALA A 28 2.31 3.16 -13.83
C ALA A 28 3.55 3.70 -13.11
N ASP A 29 4.53 4.24 -13.84
CA ASP A 29 5.73 4.83 -13.24
C ASP A 29 5.39 6.10 -12.49
N TYR A 30 4.51 6.91 -13.05
CA TYR A 30 3.99 8.10 -12.38
C TYR A 30 3.19 7.73 -11.14
N SER A 31 2.31 6.72 -11.22
CA SER A 31 1.56 6.19 -10.06
C SER A 31 2.50 5.76 -8.93
N ILE A 32 3.52 4.95 -9.25
CA ILE A 32 4.52 4.50 -8.28
C ILE A 32 5.24 5.70 -7.66
N LYS A 33 5.67 6.65 -8.47
CA LYS A 33 6.38 7.84 -7.99
C LYS A 33 5.55 8.62 -6.98
N VAL A 34 4.32 9.00 -7.33
CA VAL A 34 3.47 9.83 -6.47
C VAL A 34 2.92 9.05 -5.27
N GLY A 35 2.61 7.77 -5.46
CA GLY A 35 2.15 6.90 -4.38
C GLY A 35 3.23 6.65 -3.32
N VAL A 36 4.49 6.46 -3.73
CA VAL A 36 5.61 6.32 -2.80
C VAL A 36 5.86 7.62 -2.03
N GLN A 37 5.76 8.78 -2.68
CA GLN A 37 5.86 10.08 -2.00
C GLN A 37 4.77 10.24 -0.94
N TYR A 38 3.54 9.90 -1.29
CA TYR A 38 2.41 9.97 -0.37
C TYR A 38 2.54 8.98 0.78
N TYR A 39 2.98 7.75 0.51
CA TYR A 39 3.23 6.77 1.56
C TYR A 39 4.35 7.21 2.51
N ALA A 40 5.41 7.85 1.99
CA ALA A 40 6.47 8.40 2.83
C ALA A 40 5.94 9.48 3.80
N ASP A 41 4.97 10.29 3.38
CA ASP A 41 4.29 11.23 4.28
C ASP A 41 3.49 10.50 5.37
N CYS A 42 2.73 9.48 5.01
CA CYS A 42 1.99 8.67 5.98
C CYS A 42 2.92 8.04 7.04
N VAL A 43 4.08 7.51 6.61
CA VAL A 43 5.10 6.95 7.52
C VAL A 43 5.65 8.02 8.47
N ARG A 44 5.94 9.21 7.94
CA ARG A 44 6.46 10.35 8.73
C ARG A 44 5.41 10.85 9.72
N GLU A 45 4.18 11.03 9.30
CA GLU A 45 3.08 11.51 10.14
C GLU A 45 2.69 10.51 11.22
N ALA A 46 2.74 9.21 10.93
CA ALA A 46 2.58 8.16 11.92
C ALA A 46 3.73 8.13 12.95
N GLY A 47 4.85 8.80 12.68
CA GLY A 47 6.04 8.79 13.53
C GLY A 47 6.79 7.46 13.49
N CYS A 48 6.63 6.67 12.43
CA CYS A 48 7.31 5.40 12.25
C CYS A 48 8.79 5.63 11.94
N LYS A 49 9.68 5.07 12.75
CA LYS A 49 11.13 5.25 12.64
C LYS A 49 11.88 3.99 12.21
N SER A 50 11.23 2.85 12.23
CA SER A 50 11.82 1.58 11.82
C SER A 50 10.78 0.59 11.30
N PRO A 51 11.20 -0.37 10.48
CA PRO A 51 10.31 -1.45 10.00
C PRO A 51 9.80 -2.38 11.12
N GLN A 52 10.39 -2.33 12.29
CA GLN A 52 9.99 -3.11 13.46
C GLN A 52 8.93 -2.38 14.31
N ASP A 53 8.69 -1.10 14.06
CA ASP A 53 7.66 -0.32 14.75
C ASP A 53 6.28 -0.63 14.15
N MET A 54 5.77 -1.81 14.46
CA MET A 54 4.54 -2.35 13.87
C MET A 54 3.31 -1.49 14.14
N ASP A 55 3.24 -0.86 15.31
CA ASP A 55 2.08 -0.02 15.65
C ASP A 55 2.03 1.21 14.75
N LYS A 56 3.18 1.83 14.51
CA LYS A 56 3.29 3.00 13.62
C LYS A 56 3.17 2.62 12.15
N LEU A 57 3.68 1.46 11.75
CA LEU A 57 3.49 0.94 10.40
C LEU A 57 2.01 0.69 10.09
N LYS A 58 1.28 0.00 10.96
CA LYS A 58 -0.16 -0.24 10.80
C LYS A 58 -0.93 1.06 10.68
N LEU A 59 -0.59 2.05 11.51
CA LEU A 59 -1.18 3.38 11.45
C LEU A 59 -0.90 4.05 10.09
N SER A 60 0.33 3.98 9.58
CA SER A 60 0.70 4.54 8.28
C SER A 60 -0.01 3.85 7.11
N TRP A 61 -0.18 2.53 7.17
CA TRP A 61 -0.90 1.76 6.14
C TRP A 61 -2.37 2.16 6.08
N GLN A 62 -3.04 2.23 7.24
CA GLN A 62 -4.43 2.66 7.26
C GLN A 62 -4.59 4.11 6.82
N GLY A 63 -3.64 4.97 7.20
CA GLY A 63 -3.59 6.36 6.74
C GLY A 63 -3.38 6.48 5.22
N TYR A 64 -2.61 5.60 4.62
CA TYR A 64 -2.48 5.54 3.16
C TYR A 64 -3.83 5.20 2.48
N ASN A 65 -4.57 4.27 3.03
CA ASN A 65 -5.87 3.85 2.50
C ASN A 65 -6.97 4.91 2.67
N TYR A 66 -7.01 5.57 3.82
CA TYR A 66 -8.07 6.54 4.17
C TYR A 66 -7.74 8.00 3.85
N GLY A 67 -6.50 8.28 3.50
CA GLY A 67 -5.96 9.61 3.58
C GLY A 67 -5.28 9.87 4.94
N ASN A 68 -4.24 10.70 4.92
CA ASN A 68 -3.41 10.96 6.10
C ASN A 68 -4.17 11.65 7.27
N GLY A 69 -5.33 12.25 7.02
CA GLY A 69 -6.20 12.77 8.07
C GLY A 69 -6.65 11.72 9.09
N TYR A 70 -6.69 10.44 8.71
CA TYR A 70 -6.92 9.35 9.65
C TYR A 70 -5.80 9.25 10.70
N ILE A 71 -4.54 9.49 10.32
CA ILE A 71 -3.39 9.36 11.22
C ILE A 71 -3.51 10.30 12.40
N SER A 72 -3.75 11.59 12.16
CA SER A 72 -3.94 12.58 13.23
C SER A 72 -5.16 12.26 14.08
N TRP A 73 -6.29 11.95 13.45
CA TRP A 73 -7.51 11.57 14.14
C TRP A 73 -7.34 10.36 15.08
N ALA A 74 -6.65 9.30 14.60
CA ALA A 74 -6.41 8.10 15.38
C ALA A 74 -5.42 8.32 16.52
N LEU A 75 -4.37 9.13 16.29
CA LEU A 75 -3.41 9.50 17.33
C LEU A 75 -4.06 10.33 18.44
N GLU A 76 -4.84 11.34 18.08
CA GLU A 76 -5.48 12.26 19.04
C GLU A 76 -6.55 11.57 19.89
N LYS A 77 -7.38 10.72 19.27
CA LYS A 77 -8.51 10.09 19.98
C LYS A 77 -8.17 8.78 20.66
N PHE A 78 -7.23 8.01 20.10
CA PHE A 78 -6.98 6.61 20.50
C PHE A 78 -5.50 6.28 20.73
N GLY A 79 -4.59 7.21 20.44
CA GLY A 79 -3.15 6.98 20.56
C GLY A 79 -2.53 6.16 19.44
N GLY A 80 -3.30 5.72 18.44
CA GLY A 80 -2.82 4.94 17.30
C GLY A 80 -3.89 4.14 16.59
N TYR A 81 -3.46 3.20 15.77
CA TYR A 81 -4.32 2.31 14.99
C TYR A 81 -4.94 1.19 15.84
N SER A 82 -6.20 0.88 15.57
CA SER A 82 -6.87 -0.39 15.88
C SER A 82 -7.91 -0.71 14.80
N GLU A 83 -8.26 -1.99 14.65
CA GLU A 83 -9.33 -2.41 13.73
C GLU A 83 -10.66 -1.72 14.06
N ALA A 84 -10.95 -1.56 15.34
CA ALA A 84 -12.16 -0.89 15.81
C ALA A 84 -12.21 0.59 15.38
N ASN A 85 -11.11 1.34 15.53
CA ASN A 85 -11.11 2.75 15.12
C ASN A 85 -11.01 2.93 13.61
N ALA A 86 -10.41 1.99 12.88
CA ALA A 86 -10.45 1.97 11.42
C ALA A 86 -11.89 1.82 10.91
N LEU A 87 -12.64 0.86 11.48
CA LEU A 87 -14.06 0.68 11.14
C LEU A 87 -14.89 1.92 11.51
N GLN A 88 -14.68 2.48 12.70
CA GLN A 88 -15.38 3.70 13.16
C GLN A 88 -15.14 4.87 12.20
N PHE A 89 -13.88 5.12 11.82
CA PHE A 89 -13.55 6.21 10.88
C PHE A 89 -14.22 6.01 9.52
N SER A 90 -14.19 4.78 8.98
CA SER A 90 -14.87 4.44 7.73
C SER A 90 -16.37 4.76 7.80
N GLN A 91 -17.03 4.37 8.88
CA GLN A 91 -18.45 4.63 9.09
C GLN A 91 -18.77 6.12 9.23
N GLU A 92 -17.97 6.86 10.01
CA GLU A 92 -18.12 8.31 10.20
C GLU A 92 -17.96 9.05 8.86
N GLN A 93 -16.95 8.71 8.06
CA GLN A 93 -16.71 9.33 6.75
C GLN A 93 -17.81 8.96 5.75
N ALA A 94 -18.21 7.70 5.68
CA ALA A 94 -19.30 7.25 4.81
C ALA A 94 -20.60 8.00 5.13
N ALA A 95 -20.95 8.12 6.41
CA ALA A 95 -22.14 8.86 6.86
C ALA A 95 -22.05 10.34 6.50
N ALA A 96 -20.90 10.99 6.72
CA ALA A 96 -20.70 12.42 6.43
C ALA A 96 -20.85 12.74 4.93
N HIS A 97 -20.49 11.79 4.05
CA HIS A 97 -20.57 11.96 2.59
C HIS A 97 -21.83 11.33 1.96
N GLY A 98 -22.64 10.62 2.74
CA GLY A 98 -23.81 9.89 2.21
C GLY A 98 -23.41 8.68 1.34
N TRP A 99 -22.25 8.07 1.60
CA TRP A 99 -21.73 6.93 0.86
C TRP A 99 -22.04 5.61 1.57
N SER A 100 -22.05 4.50 0.81
CA SER A 100 -22.26 3.16 1.36
C SER A 100 -21.03 2.60 2.08
N GLY A 101 -19.86 3.20 1.91
CA GLY A 101 -18.60 2.83 2.54
C GLY A 101 -17.52 3.86 2.23
N TYR A 102 -16.43 3.84 3.02
CA TYR A 102 -15.27 4.72 2.84
C TYR A 102 -13.99 3.92 3.04
N GLY A 103 -13.20 3.78 1.98
CA GLY A 103 -11.96 3.01 1.96
C GLY A 103 -12.16 1.54 2.37
N ASP A 104 -11.09 0.92 2.86
CA ASP A 104 -11.10 -0.47 3.35
C ASP A 104 -10.76 -0.50 4.85
N PRO A 105 -11.74 -0.79 5.75
CA PRO A 105 -11.47 -0.91 7.19
C PRO A 105 -10.60 -2.12 7.55
N GLU A 106 -10.49 -3.10 6.66
CA GLU A 106 -9.64 -4.29 6.82
C GLU A 106 -8.30 -4.18 6.08
N TYR A 107 -7.93 -2.98 5.62
CA TYR A 107 -6.70 -2.78 4.85
C TYR A 107 -5.45 -3.29 5.56
N VAL A 108 -5.30 -2.99 6.85
CA VAL A 108 -4.17 -3.48 7.65
C VAL A 108 -4.17 -5.00 7.80
N PRO A 109 -5.26 -5.68 8.18
CA PRO A 109 -5.34 -7.15 8.10
C PRO A 109 -4.98 -7.72 6.72
N HIS A 110 -5.42 -7.08 5.63
CA HIS A 110 -5.08 -7.51 4.28
C HIS A 110 -3.58 -7.39 4.00
N VAL A 111 -2.94 -6.28 4.36
CA VAL A 111 -1.48 -6.11 4.25
C VAL A 111 -0.73 -7.11 5.13
N MET A 112 -1.21 -7.34 6.37
CA MET A 112 -0.57 -8.24 7.32
C MET A 112 -0.51 -9.70 6.87
N ARG A 113 -1.41 -10.14 5.98
CA ARG A 113 -1.34 -11.50 5.39
C ARG A 113 -0.03 -11.73 4.64
N TYR A 114 0.57 -10.66 4.13
CA TYR A 114 1.80 -10.70 3.34
C TYR A 114 3.02 -10.20 4.12
N TYR A 115 2.80 -9.66 5.31
CA TYR A 115 3.83 -9.16 6.19
C TYR A 115 4.20 -10.24 7.22
N SER A 116 5.03 -11.19 6.82
CA SER A 116 5.58 -12.18 7.75
C SER A 116 6.78 -11.59 8.49
N GLY A 117 6.50 -11.08 9.66
CA GLY A 117 7.39 -10.69 10.75
C GLY A 117 8.87 -10.40 10.48
N GLY A 118 9.25 -9.15 10.57
CA GLY A 118 10.57 -8.68 11.06
C GLY A 118 11.83 -8.95 10.25
N GLY A 119 11.96 -10.09 9.61
CA GLY A 119 13.16 -10.45 8.86
C GLY A 119 13.15 -10.03 7.39
N TRP A 120 11.99 -9.86 6.84
CA TRP A 120 11.81 -9.62 5.40
C TRP A 120 12.06 -8.16 4.98
N PHE A 121 11.57 -7.21 5.75
CA PHE A 121 11.67 -5.80 5.41
C PHE A 121 13.06 -5.17 5.63
N THR A 122 13.87 -5.70 6.51
CA THR A 122 15.25 -5.21 6.71
C THR A 122 16.13 -5.44 5.48
N GLY A 123 15.85 -6.49 4.68
CA GLY A 123 16.51 -6.72 3.41
C GLY A 123 16.00 -5.83 2.25
N LEU A 124 14.73 -5.40 2.30
CA LEU A 124 14.09 -4.65 1.22
C LEU A 124 14.60 -3.21 1.08
N PHE A 125 14.77 -2.49 2.18
CA PHE A 125 15.13 -1.07 2.13
C PHE A 125 16.60 -0.77 1.82
N GLY A 126 17.47 -1.79 1.81
CA GLY A 126 18.88 -1.65 1.46
C GLY A 126 19.30 -2.41 0.19
N ASN A 127 18.40 -3.16 -0.45
CA ASN A 127 18.78 -4.07 -1.52
C ASN A 127 18.59 -3.45 -2.90
N ARG A 128 19.70 -2.97 -3.49
CA ARG A 128 19.73 -2.46 -4.87
C ARG A 128 19.26 -3.49 -5.90
N GLN A 129 19.42 -4.79 -5.60
CA GLN A 129 19.01 -5.88 -6.48
C GLN A 129 17.48 -5.96 -6.60
N LEU A 130 16.75 -5.82 -5.49
CA LEU A 130 15.28 -5.78 -5.50
C LEU A 130 14.75 -4.64 -6.37
N VAL A 131 15.34 -3.43 -6.25
CA VAL A 131 14.97 -2.27 -7.07
C VAL A 131 15.27 -2.52 -8.55
N THR A 132 16.39 -3.17 -8.86
CA THR A 132 16.76 -3.52 -10.23
C THR A 132 15.79 -4.54 -10.82
N ILE A 133 15.42 -5.56 -10.05
CA ILE A 133 14.44 -6.57 -10.44
C ILE A 133 13.06 -5.92 -10.66
N ALA A 134 12.62 -5.06 -9.74
CA ALA A 134 11.35 -4.35 -9.90
C ALA A 134 11.33 -3.50 -11.18
N LYS A 135 12.40 -2.75 -11.45
CA LYS A 135 12.54 -1.96 -12.68
C LYS A 135 12.55 -2.80 -13.95
N SER A 136 13.09 -4.01 -13.92
CA SER A 136 13.09 -4.91 -15.07
C SER A 136 11.69 -5.41 -15.45
N GLN A 137 10.69 -5.20 -14.60
CA GLN A 137 9.30 -5.58 -14.85
C GLN A 137 8.45 -4.42 -15.42
N LEU A 138 9.05 -3.29 -15.72
CA LEU A 138 8.37 -2.19 -16.40
C LEU A 138 7.76 -2.69 -17.72
N GLY A 139 6.51 -2.32 -17.95
CA GLY A 139 5.72 -2.79 -19.10
C GLY A 139 4.99 -4.12 -18.88
N ASN A 140 5.05 -4.74 -17.69
CA ASN A 140 4.21 -5.89 -17.39
C ASN A 140 2.77 -5.43 -17.15
N GLU A 141 1.87 -5.88 -18.01
CA GLU A 141 0.44 -5.58 -17.92
C GLU A 141 -0.34 -6.75 -17.29
N GLY A 142 -1.32 -6.43 -16.43
CA GLY A 142 -2.24 -7.40 -15.83
C GLY A 142 -1.67 -8.21 -14.66
N GLY A 143 -0.35 -8.23 -14.47
CA GLY A 143 0.29 -8.86 -13.31
C GLY A 143 0.20 -10.38 -13.24
N GLU A 144 -0.19 -11.07 -14.34
CA GLU A 144 -0.37 -12.54 -14.38
C GLU A 144 0.86 -13.28 -13.86
N LYS A 145 2.04 -12.84 -14.28
CA LYS A 145 3.32 -13.37 -13.83
C LYS A 145 3.47 -13.40 -12.30
N PHE A 146 2.89 -12.44 -11.60
CA PHE A 146 3.06 -12.27 -10.16
C PHE A 146 1.98 -12.97 -9.37
N TRP A 147 0.71 -12.82 -9.75
CA TRP A 147 -0.37 -13.47 -9.04
C TRP A 147 -0.39 -15.00 -9.31
N SER A 148 -0.03 -15.47 -10.52
CA SER A 148 0.10 -16.91 -10.80
C SER A 148 1.28 -17.54 -10.06
N TRP A 149 2.43 -16.84 -9.97
CA TRP A 149 3.57 -17.28 -9.16
C TRP A 149 3.19 -17.44 -7.69
N TRP A 150 2.30 -16.60 -7.18
CA TRP A 150 1.78 -16.69 -5.81
C TRP A 150 0.83 -17.88 -5.61
N GLY A 151 0.33 -18.49 -6.69
CA GLY A 151 -0.59 -19.63 -6.66
C GLY A 151 -2.06 -19.29 -6.92
N PHE A 152 -2.35 -18.05 -7.32
CA PHE A 152 -3.70 -17.71 -7.75
C PHE A 152 -3.98 -18.22 -9.16
N THR A 153 -5.19 -18.70 -9.39
CA THR A 153 -5.64 -19.23 -10.70
C THR A 153 -6.39 -18.22 -11.54
N GLU A 154 -6.71 -17.06 -10.96
CA GLU A 154 -7.39 -15.95 -11.62
C GLU A 154 -6.82 -14.61 -11.13
N ARG A 155 -7.10 -13.54 -11.87
CA ARG A 155 -6.58 -12.21 -11.60
C ARG A 155 -6.95 -11.72 -10.21
N GLN A 156 -5.94 -11.31 -9.45
CA GLN A 156 -6.04 -10.71 -8.13
C GLN A 156 -5.46 -9.29 -8.12
N GLU A 157 -5.65 -8.56 -7.04
CA GLU A 157 -4.87 -7.35 -6.73
C GLU A 157 -3.42 -7.79 -6.48
N TRP A 158 -2.54 -7.49 -7.41
CA TRP A 158 -1.22 -8.13 -7.50
C TRP A 158 -0.04 -7.32 -6.97
N CYS A 159 -0.28 -6.16 -6.35
CA CYS A 159 0.81 -5.32 -5.80
C CYS A 159 1.67 -6.07 -4.78
N ALA A 160 1.03 -6.79 -3.84
CA ALA A 160 1.73 -7.60 -2.87
C ALA A 160 2.45 -8.79 -3.52
N CYS A 161 1.81 -9.45 -4.49
CA CYS A 161 2.42 -10.54 -5.27
C CYS A 161 3.66 -10.07 -6.03
N PHE A 162 3.61 -8.87 -6.62
CA PHE A 162 4.74 -8.24 -7.31
C PHE A 162 5.93 -8.01 -6.39
N VAL A 163 5.70 -7.37 -5.24
CA VAL A 163 6.77 -7.10 -4.27
C VAL A 163 7.37 -8.40 -3.75
N SER A 164 6.54 -9.39 -3.44
CA SER A 164 6.96 -10.70 -2.97
C SER A 164 7.76 -11.45 -4.03
N TRP A 165 7.30 -11.42 -5.29
CA TRP A 165 8.02 -12.00 -6.42
C TRP A 165 9.40 -11.33 -6.59
N CYS A 166 9.48 -10.01 -6.53
CA CYS A 166 10.76 -9.29 -6.60
C CYS A 166 11.70 -9.70 -5.45
N ALA A 167 11.18 -9.90 -4.26
CA ALA A 167 11.94 -10.31 -3.09
C ALA A 167 12.47 -11.76 -3.22
N ASP A 168 11.66 -12.67 -3.76
CA ASP A 168 12.08 -14.03 -4.09
C ASP A 168 13.20 -14.03 -5.12
N GLN A 169 13.01 -13.31 -6.24
CA GLN A 169 14.03 -13.18 -7.28
C GLN A 169 15.33 -12.52 -6.77
N ALA A 170 15.26 -11.70 -5.74
CA ALA A 170 16.40 -11.10 -5.07
C ALA A 170 17.04 -12.03 -4.01
N GLY A 171 16.49 -13.23 -3.81
CA GLY A 171 16.96 -14.20 -2.82
C GLY A 171 16.71 -13.77 -1.37
N LEU A 172 15.77 -12.85 -1.15
CA LEU A 172 15.41 -12.32 0.19
C LEU A 172 14.37 -13.18 0.89
N ILE A 173 13.57 -13.89 0.11
CA ILE A 173 12.59 -14.88 0.60
C ILE A 173 12.69 -16.13 -0.26
N GLN A 174 12.11 -17.22 0.20
CA GLN A 174 11.90 -18.42 -0.58
C GLN A 174 10.40 -18.69 -0.62
N ASN A 175 9.86 -18.84 -1.81
CA ASN A 175 8.51 -19.36 -2.00
C ASN A 175 8.58 -20.87 -1.74
N GLY A 176 8.13 -21.28 -0.55
CA GLY A 176 8.14 -22.68 -0.10
C GLY A 176 6.81 -23.36 -0.32
#